data_7d97ce9408cc0dd962a224c638f10409
#
_entry.id   7d97ce9408cc0dd962a224c638f10409
#
_cell.length_a   1.000
_cell.length_b   1.000
_cell.length_c   1.000
_cell.angle_alpha   90.00
_cell.angle_beta   90.00
_cell.angle_gamma   90.00
#
_symmetry.space_group_name_H-M   'P 1'
#
loop_
_entity.id
_entity.type
_entity.pdbx_description
1 polymer ?
#
loop_
_entity_poly.entity_id
_entity_poly.type
_entity_poly.pdbx_seq_one_letter_code
_entity_poly.pdbx_strand_id
1 'polypeptide(L)'
;NRNLEGIRDGKMISYSQFSSVKVPYPRSFKEQQKIADCLSSIDELIDAENRKLKALEKYKKGLMQKLFPAEGKTLPEWRFPEFQGCGEWKFKSIGKACKMFSGGTPDTSKKEFYGGTIPFIRSAEINKSSTELFITEEGFKNSSAKMVKKGDILIALYGANSGEVALSKIDGAINQAILCLRHETNNVFVYHYFTHMKNWIISKYIQGGQGNLSGQIIKSVNLYFPKAEEQQKIADFLSEIDTMITGQSNKVEQLKAHKKGLMQGLFPSFEEVDV
;
A
#
# COMPACT_ATOMS: atom_id res chain seq x y z
N ASN A 1 7.88 -10.01 -31.40
CA ASN A 1 7.38 -8.79 -32.10
C ASN A 1 7.39 -8.88 -33.64
N ARG A 2 8.07 -9.87 -34.25
CA ARG A 2 8.14 -10.01 -35.72
C ARG A 2 6.85 -10.52 -36.35
N ASN A 3 5.96 -11.15 -35.58
CA ASN A 3 4.73 -11.79 -36.06
C ASN A 3 3.44 -11.04 -35.66
N LEU A 4 3.55 -9.77 -35.23
CA LEU A 4 2.42 -8.97 -34.82
C LEU A 4 2.10 -7.93 -35.89
N GLU A 5 0.95 -8.07 -36.54
CA GLU A 5 0.38 -7.02 -37.40
C GLU A 5 -0.56 -6.12 -36.60
N GLY A 6 -0.35 -4.80 -36.71
CA GLY A 6 -1.18 -3.81 -35.99
C GLY A 6 -2.47 -3.53 -36.75
N ILE A 7 -3.62 -3.74 -36.10
CA ILE A 7 -4.91 -3.17 -36.48
C ILE A 7 -5.19 -2.00 -35.53
N ARG A 8 -5.98 -1.03 -35.96
CA ARG A 8 -6.19 0.32 -35.39
C ARG A 8 -6.37 0.39 -33.85
N ASP A 9 -6.78 -0.70 -33.18
CA ASP A 9 -7.08 -0.72 -31.74
C ASP A 9 -6.39 -1.85 -30.95
N GLY A 10 -5.36 -2.47 -31.48
CA GLY A 10 -4.59 -3.50 -30.76
C GLY A 10 -3.76 -4.39 -31.67
N LYS A 11 -2.74 -5.02 -31.08
CA LYS A 11 -1.92 -6.03 -31.77
C LYS A 11 -2.63 -7.38 -31.67
N MET A 12 -3.13 -7.89 -32.77
CA MET A 12 -3.72 -9.23 -32.87
C MET A 12 -2.74 -10.21 -33.52
N ILE A 13 -2.70 -11.44 -33.03
CA ILE A 13 -2.02 -12.56 -33.66
C ILE A 13 -3.09 -13.42 -34.34
N SER A 14 -2.98 -13.64 -35.67
CA SER A 14 -3.82 -14.61 -36.36
C SER A 14 -3.42 -16.05 -36.00
N TYR A 15 -4.36 -17.01 -36.17
CA TYR A 15 -4.03 -18.42 -35.95
C TYR A 15 -2.87 -18.90 -36.81
N SER A 16 -2.79 -18.48 -38.06
CA SER A 16 -1.69 -18.81 -38.98
C SER A 16 -0.34 -18.25 -38.52
N GLN A 17 -0.30 -17.02 -37.99
CA GLN A 17 0.89 -16.42 -37.40
C GLN A 17 1.30 -17.12 -36.10
N PHE A 18 0.32 -17.49 -35.26
CA PHE A 18 0.59 -18.24 -34.05
C PHE A 18 1.14 -19.65 -34.35
N SER A 19 0.54 -20.36 -35.33
CA SER A 19 0.96 -21.71 -35.70
C SER A 19 2.33 -21.75 -36.38
N SER A 20 2.82 -20.63 -36.91
CA SER A 20 4.17 -20.53 -37.50
C SER A 20 5.28 -20.27 -36.47
N VAL A 21 4.95 -20.00 -35.20
CA VAL A 21 5.92 -19.78 -34.15
C VAL A 21 6.62 -21.09 -33.82
N LYS A 22 7.92 -21.17 -34.08
CA LYS A 22 8.76 -22.31 -33.71
C LYS A 22 9.08 -22.22 -32.22
N VAL A 23 8.81 -23.28 -31.48
CA VAL A 23 9.09 -23.37 -30.04
C VAL A 23 10.07 -24.52 -29.83
N PRO A 24 11.25 -24.24 -29.28
CA PRO A 24 12.18 -25.29 -28.91
C PRO A 24 11.59 -26.11 -27.75
N TYR A 25 11.70 -27.43 -27.81
CA TYR A 25 11.25 -28.32 -26.75
C TYR A 25 12.19 -29.53 -26.61
N PRO A 26 12.35 -30.10 -25.40
CA PRO A 26 13.12 -31.30 -25.19
C PRO A 26 12.54 -32.48 -25.95
N ARG A 27 13.41 -33.27 -26.63
CA ARG A 27 12.95 -34.46 -27.37
C ARG A 27 12.51 -35.60 -26.45
N SER A 28 13.05 -35.66 -25.24
CA SER A 28 12.72 -36.70 -24.26
C SER A 28 11.44 -36.34 -23.52
N PHE A 29 10.41 -37.21 -23.63
CA PHE A 29 9.19 -37.07 -22.85
C PHE A 29 9.43 -37.05 -21.33
N LYS A 30 10.43 -37.83 -20.87
CA LYS A 30 10.83 -37.86 -19.45
C LYS A 30 11.39 -36.50 -18.99
N GLU A 31 12.09 -35.80 -19.85
CA GLU A 31 12.60 -34.45 -19.56
C GLU A 31 11.46 -33.43 -19.54
N GLN A 32 10.57 -33.47 -20.55
CA GLN A 32 9.36 -32.62 -20.57
C GLN A 32 8.54 -32.79 -19.30
N GLN A 33 8.34 -34.04 -18.85
CA GLN A 33 7.60 -34.33 -17.63
C GLN A 33 8.29 -33.75 -16.39
N LYS A 34 9.62 -33.90 -16.26
CA LYS A 34 10.37 -33.33 -15.14
C LYS A 34 10.29 -31.81 -15.08
N ILE A 35 10.37 -31.15 -16.23
CA ILE A 35 10.21 -29.68 -16.30
C ILE A 35 8.80 -29.28 -15.88
N ALA A 36 7.78 -29.97 -16.40
CA ALA A 36 6.40 -29.71 -16.05
C ALA A 36 6.14 -29.91 -14.56
N ASP A 37 6.58 -31.03 -13.98
CA ASP A 37 6.44 -31.34 -12.55
C ASP A 37 7.14 -30.30 -11.67
N CYS A 38 8.35 -29.90 -12.04
CA CYS A 38 9.10 -28.87 -11.32
C CYS A 38 8.34 -27.52 -11.28
N LEU A 39 7.87 -27.04 -12.44
CA LEU A 39 7.16 -25.77 -12.54
C LEU A 39 5.79 -25.84 -11.85
N SER A 40 5.08 -26.97 -11.97
CA SER A 40 3.79 -27.17 -11.30
C SER A 40 3.94 -27.18 -9.77
N SER A 41 4.98 -27.83 -9.24
CA SER A 41 5.25 -27.84 -7.80
C SER A 41 5.51 -26.44 -7.25
N ILE A 42 6.19 -25.58 -8.02
CA ILE A 42 6.38 -24.18 -7.61
C ILE A 42 5.07 -23.39 -7.68
N ASP A 43 4.23 -23.63 -8.68
CA ASP A 43 2.91 -22.99 -8.76
C ASP A 43 2.03 -23.36 -7.57
N GLU A 44 1.98 -24.64 -7.22
CA GLU A 44 1.26 -25.11 -6.03
C GLU A 44 1.77 -24.44 -4.74
N LEU A 45 3.09 -24.28 -4.61
CA LEU A 45 3.69 -23.58 -3.47
C LEU A 45 3.33 -22.12 -3.46
N ILE A 46 3.43 -21.41 -4.60
CA ILE A 46 3.02 -19.98 -4.73
C ILE A 46 1.54 -19.84 -4.34
N ASP A 47 0.68 -20.71 -4.80
CA ASP A 47 -0.75 -20.68 -4.48
C ASP A 47 -1.03 -20.95 -3.00
N ALA A 48 -0.31 -21.87 -2.39
CA ALA A 48 -0.43 -22.14 -0.96
C ALA A 48 0.00 -20.93 -0.12
N GLU A 49 1.12 -20.28 -0.48
CA GLU A 49 1.61 -19.11 0.23
C GLU A 49 0.72 -17.89 -0.02
N ASN A 50 0.10 -17.74 -1.20
CA ASN A 50 -0.91 -16.72 -1.47
C ASN A 50 -2.18 -16.93 -0.63
N ARG A 51 -2.65 -18.17 -0.46
CA ARG A 51 -3.79 -18.47 0.44
C ARG A 51 -3.48 -18.06 1.87
N LYS A 52 -2.26 -18.33 2.34
CA LYS A 52 -1.80 -17.92 3.67
C LYS A 52 -1.77 -16.41 3.82
N LEU A 53 -1.27 -15.68 2.83
CA LEU A 53 -1.26 -14.21 2.81
C LEU A 53 -2.69 -13.66 2.95
N LYS A 54 -3.62 -14.12 2.12
CA LYS A 54 -5.03 -13.72 2.18
C LYS A 54 -5.69 -14.06 3.53
N ALA A 55 -5.32 -15.17 4.13
CA ALA A 55 -5.82 -15.55 5.46
C ALA A 55 -5.33 -14.59 6.56
N LEU A 56 -4.06 -14.17 6.53
CA LEU A 56 -3.50 -13.19 7.46
C LEU A 56 -4.16 -11.81 7.31
N GLU A 57 -4.37 -11.35 6.07
CA GLU A 57 -5.08 -10.09 5.79
C GLU A 57 -6.53 -10.12 6.31
N LYS A 58 -7.23 -11.22 6.07
CA LYS A 58 -8.60 -11.43 6.59
C LYS A 58 -8.62 -11.47 8.11
N TYR A 59 -7.65 -12.15 8.73
CA TYR A 59 -7.51 -12.22 10.18
C TYR A 59 -7.28 -10.83 10.78
N LYS A 60 -6.34 -10.03 10.22
CA LYS A 60 -6.12 -8.65 10.64
C LYS A 60 -7.40 -7.82 10.56
N LYS A 61 -8.12 -7.91 9.44
CA LYS A 61 -9.39 -7.19 9.25
C LYS A 61 -10.42 -7.56 10.32
N GLY A 62 -10.56 -8.86 10.62
CA GLY A 62 -11.47 -9.32 11.68
C GLY A 62 -11.07 -8.85 13.08
N LEU A 63 -9.77 -8.83 13.38
CA LEU A 63 -9.26 -8.28 14.63
C LEU A 63 -9.54 -6.79 14.77
N MET A 64 -9.32 -6.00 13.71
CA MET A 64 -9.61 -4.57 13.73
C MET A 64 -11.10 -4.28 13.96
N GLN A 65 -12.01 -5.10 13.44
CA GLN A 65 -13.45 -5.00 13.72
C GLN A 65 -13.78 -5.22 15.20
N LYS A 66 -13.00 -6.07 15.89
CA LYS A 66 -13.21 -6.37 17.30
C LYS A 66 -12.49 -5.42 18.26
N LEU A 67 -11.31 -4.91 17.84
CA LEU A 67 -10.44 -4.03 18.62
C LEU A 67 -10.84 -2.56 18.59
N PHE A 68 -11.60 -2.14 17.59
CA PHE A 68 -12.12 -0.77 17.50
C PHE A 68 -13.63 -0.75 17.71
N PRO A 69 -14.16 0.29 18.39
CA PRO A 69 -15.60 0.40 18.59
C PRO A 69 -16.36 0.44 17.27
N ALA A 70 -17.43 -0.35 17.19
CA ALA A 70 -18.38 -0.27 16.09
C ALA A 70 -19.18 1.05 16.14
N GLU A 71 -19.82 1.42 15.03
CA GLU A 71 -20.66 2.63 14.98
C GLU A 71 -21.71 2.61 16.11
N GLY A 72 -21.78 3.71 16.85
CA GLY A 72 -22.69 3.85 18.00
C GLY A 72 -22.24 3.15 19.29
N LYS A 73 -21.05 2.54 19.31
CA LYS A 73 -20.46 1.95 20.52
C LYS A 73 -19.32 2.80 21.04
N THR A 74 -19.18 2.85 22.36
CA THR A 74 -18.10 3.60 23.05
C THR A 74 -16.91 2.72 23.39
N LEU A 75 -17.07 1.40 23.32
CA LEU A 75 -16.06 0.39 23.61
C LEU A 75 -16.00 -0.64 22.49
N PRO A 76 -14.79 -1.24 22.24
CA PRO A 76 -14.64 -2.34 21.32
C PRO A 76 -15.33 -3.62 21.83
N GLU A 77 -15.64 -4.54 20.92
CA GLU A 77 -16.18 -5.87 21.25
C GLU A 77 -15.18 -6.69 22.05
N TRP A 78 -13.90 -6.61 21.68
CA TRP A 78 -12.81 -7.30 22.36
C TRP A 78 -11.78 -6.31 22.88
N ARG A 79 -11.37 -6.51 24.13
CA ARG A 79 -10.41 -5.66 24.84
C ARG A 79 -9.41 -6.54 25.55
N PHE A 80 -8.15 -6.17 25.55
CA PHE A 80 -7.12 -6.91 26.28
C PHE A 80 -7.50 -7.04 27.77
N PRO A 81 -7.23 -8.20 28.40
CA PRO A 81 -7.65 -8.46 29.79
C PRO A 81 -7.22 -7.37 30.77
N GLU A 82 -6.00 -6.84 30.62
CA GLU A 82 -5.43 -5.79 31.47
C GLU A 82 -6.18 -4.45 31.41
N PHE A 83 -6.99 -4.24 30.37
CA PHE A 83 -7.78 -3.00 30.18
C PHE A 83 -9.28 -3.20 30.39
N GLN A 84 -9.71 -4.43 30.67
CA GLN A 84 -11.10 -4.68 31.05
C GLN A 84 -11.42 -3.92 32.35
N GLY A 85 -12.50 -3.14 32.36
CA GLY A 85 -12.83 -2.29 33.52
C GLY A 85 -12.15 -0.93 33.59
N CYS A 86 -11.23 -0.59 32.68
CA CYS A 86 -10.57 0.73 32.63
C CYS A 86 -11.46 1.89 32.17
N GLY A 87 -12.78 1.71 32.15
CA GLY A 87 -13.75 2.72 31.72
C GLY A 87 -13.88 2.85 30.20
N GLU A 88 -14.67 3.83 29.78
CA GLU A 88 -14.98 4.09 28.38
C GLU A 88 -13.83 4.84 27.68
N TRP A 89 -13.76 4.66 26.35
CA TRP A 89 -12.85 5.43 25.53
C TRP A 89 -13.37 6.86 25.34
N LYS A 90 -12.46 7.83 25.29
CA LYS A 90 -12.80 9.24 25.13
C LYS A 90 -13.14 9.58 23.69
N PHE A 91 -14.31 10.13 23.45
CA PHE A 91 -14.74 10.59 22.13
C PHE A 91 -14.11 11.94 21.78
N LYS A 92 -13.34 12.00 20.70
CA LYS A 92 -12.66 13.20 20.23
C LYS A 92 -12.68 13.28 18.71
N SER A 93 -12.78 14.51 18.18
CA SER A 93 -12.54 14.72 16.76
C SER A 93 -11.03 14.61 16.45
N ILE A 94 -10.69 14.15 15.27
CA ILE A 94 -9.31 14.05 14.81
C ILE A 94 -8.62 15.42 14.86
N GLY A 95 -9.33 16.49 14.53
CA GLY A 95 -8.78 17.85 14.61
C GLY A 95 -8.41 18.29 16.02
N LYS A 96 -8.99 17.64 17.07
CA LYS A 96 -8.60 17.88 18.48
C LYS A 96 -7.55 16.88 18.97
N ALA A 97 -7.45 15.70 18.33
CA ALA A 97 -6.54 14.64 18.73
C ALA A 97 -5.19 14.71 18.01
N CYS A 98 -5.14 15.31 16.81
CA CYS A 98 -3.94 15.32 15.98
C CYS A 98 -3.60 16.73 15.50
N LYS A 99 -2.31 17.02 15.42
CA LYS A 99 -1.82 18.13 14.58
C LYS A 99 -1.97 17.74 13.13
N MET A 100 -2.51 18.64 12.30
CA MET A 100 -2.83 18.37 10.92
C MET A 100 -2.31 19.45 10.00
N PHE A 101 -1.70 19.08 8.89
CA PHE A 101 -1.28 20.01 7.86
C PHE A 101 -1.18 19.32 6.49
N SER A 102 -1.40 20.07 5.42
CA SER A 102 -1.07 19.67 4.06
C SER A 102 0.15 20.46 3.58
N GLY A 103 0.83 19.94 2.59
CA GLY A 103 1.92 20.64 1.95
C GLY A 103 1.48 21.49 0.77
N GLY A 104 2.43 21.72 -0.13
CA GLY A 104 2.23 22.40 -1.42
C GLY A 104 3.28 21.96 -2.41
N THR A 105 3.09 22.35 -3.67
CA THR A 105 4.00 22.00 -4.75
C THR A 105 4.83 23.23 -5.10
N PRO A 106 6.17 23.14 -5.20
CA PRO A 106 6.99 24.20 -5.77
C PRO A 106 6.55 24.52 -7.21
N ASP A 107 6.78 25.75 -7.64
CA ASP A 107 6.45 26.18 -9.00
C ASP A 107 7.13 25.26 -10.03
N THR A 108 6.30 24.54 -10.80
CA THR A 108 6.77 23.54 -11.78
C THR A 108 7.43 24.15 -13.00
N SER A 109 7.25 25.45 -13.25
CA SER A 109 7.94 26.17 -14.31
C SER A 109 9.41 26.45 -14.00
N LYS A 110 9.78 26.43 -12.72
CA LYS A 110 11.13 26.67 -12.20
C LYS A 110 11.89 25.35 -12.02
N LYS A 111 12.65 24.99 -13.03
CA LYS A 111 13.44 23.73 -13.03
C LYS A 111 14.45 23.67 -11.89
N GLU A 112 14.99 24.81 -11.48
CA GLU A 112 15.93 24.97 -10.37
C GLU A 112 15.35 24.57 -8.99
N PHE A 113 14.04 24.45 -8.87
CA PHE A 113 13.37 23.97 -7.64
C PHE A 113 13.37 22.46 -7.51
N TYR A 114 13.79 21.74 -8.54
CA TYR A 114 13.74 20.29 -8.65
C TYR A 114 15.15 19.68 -8.80
N GLY A 115 15.27 18.37 -8.57
CA GLY A 115 16.54 17.66 -8.69
C GLY A 115 17.48 17.85 -7.49
N GLY A 116 16.98 18.34 -6.37
CA GLY A 116 17.76 18.52 -5.14
C GLY A 116 17.86 17.23 -4.30
N THR A 117 17.99 17.40 -2.98
CA THR A 117 18.21 16.30 -2.02
C THR A 117 16.99 16.00 -1.15
N ILE A 118 15.98 16.88 -1.13
CA ILE A 118 14.77 16.71 -0.31
C ILE A 118 13.79 15.79 -1.05
N PRO A 119 13.47 14.60 -0.54
CA PRO A 119 12.46 13.73 -1.13
C PRO A 119 11.10 14.44 -1.20
N PHE A 120 10.44 14.41 -2.37
CA PHE A 120 9.14 15.04 -2.56
C PHE A 120 8.06 13.99 -2.78
N ILE A 121 7.35 13.67 -1.71
CA ILE A 121 6.38 12.57 -1.64
C ILE A 121 5.07 13.03 -2.30
N ARG A 122 4.64 12.30 -3.32
CA ARG A 122 3.35 12.49 -4.00
C ARG A 122 2.30 11.50 -3.43
N SER A 123 1.02 11.78 -3.64
CA SER A 123 -0.08 10.94 -3.11
C SER A 123 -0.01 9.46 -3.51
N ALA A 124 0.56 9.15 -4.68
CA ALA A 124 0.79 7.77 -5.13
C ALA A 124 1.99 7.07 -4.44
N GLU A 125 2.76 7.81 -3.63
CA GLU A 125 4.00 7.33 -3.02
C GLU A 125 3.96 7.30 -1.50
N ILE A 126 2.83 7.63 -0.86
CA ILE A 126 2.71 7.75 0.61
C ILE A 126 3.10 6.49 1.38
N ASN A 127 3.03 5.32 0.73
CA ASN A 127 3.37 4.02 1.31
C ASN A 127 4.74 3.48 0.83
N LYS A 128 5.47 4.21 -0.04
CA LYS A 128 6.75 3.79 -0.58
C LYS A 128 7.91 4.16 0.35
N SER A 129 9.00 3.42 0.26
CA SER A 129 10.26 3.69 0.98
C SER A 129 11.21 4.63 0.22
N SER A 130 10.80 5.10 -0.95
CA SER A 130 11.52 6.04 -1.79
C SER A 130 10.55 6.84 -2.65
N THR A 131 10.98 7.97 -3.17
CA THR A 131 10.23 8.79 -4.14
C THR A 131 11.06 8.99 -5.40
N GLU A 132 10.39 9.22 -6.51
CA GLU A 132 11.05 9.52 -7.79
C GLU A 132 11.47 10.99 -7.89
N LEU A 133 10.76 11.89 -7.17
CA LEU A 133 10.94 13.33 -7.28
C LEU A 133 11.65 13.87 -6.05
N PHE A 134 12.60 14.78 -6.29
CA PHE A 134 13.32 15.50 -5.25
C PHE A 134 13.22 17.00 -5.53
N ILE A 135 13.20 17.82 -4.47
CA ILE A 135 13.21 19.27 -4.55
C ILE A 135 14.46 19.84 -3.91
N THR A 136 14.84 21.04 -4.32
CA THR A 136 15.96 21.77 -3.73
C THR A 136 15.52 22.48 -2.46
N GLU A 137 16.49 22.92 -1.65
CA GLU A 137 16.24 23.80 -0.49
C GLU A 137 15.53 25.10 -0.91
N GLU A 138 15.89 25.63 -2.07
CA GLU A 138 15.27 26.82 -2.63
C GLU A 138 13.81 26.55 -3.02
N GLY A 139 13.54 25.43 -3.72
CA GLY A 139 12.17 25.00 -4.06
C GLY A 139 11.33 24.77 -2.83
N PHE A 140 11.90 24.19 -1.77
CA PHE A 140 11.21 24.02 -0.50
C PHE A 140 10.88 25.36 0.16
N LYS A 141 11.84 26.27 0.28
CA LYS A 141 11.67 27.59 0.92
C LYS A 141 10.69 28.49 0.16
N ASN A 142 10.66 28.40 -1.17
CA ASN A 142 9.80 29.21 -2.03
C ASN A 142 8.45 28.54 -2.34
N SER A 143 8.06 27.56 -1.54
CA SER A 143 6.77 26.88 -1.70
C SER A 143 6.05 26.70 -0.37
N SER A 144 4.80 26.23 -0.44
CA SER A 144 4.05 25.79 0.74
C SER A 144 4.25 24.31 1.08
N ALA A 145 5.25 23.65 0.50
CA ALA A 145 5.62 22.28 0.86
C ALA A 145 5.94 22.17 2.35
N LYS A 146 5.62 21.06 2.96
CA LYS A 146 5.83 20.81 4.41
C LYS A 146 6.56 19.50 4.63
N MET A 147 7.52 19.54 5.56
CA MET A 147 8.25 18.35 5.93
C MET A 147 7.41 17.39 6.79
N VAL A 148 7.47 16.14 6.43
CA VAL A 148 6.99 15.00 7.23
C VAL A 148 8.18 14.15 7.66
N LYS A 149 7.99 13.39 8.73
CA LYS A 149 8.97 12.45 9.27
C LYS A 149 8.50 11.02 9.09
N LYS A 150 9.43 10.10 9.03
CA LYS A 150 9.14 8.68 9.13
C LYS A 150 8.26 8.41 10.35
N GLY A 151 7.16 7.68 10.16
CA GLY A 151 6.16 7.41 11.18
C GLY A 151 5.03 8.43 11.28
N ASP A 152 5.05 9.53 10.52
CA ASP A 152 3.89 10.41 10.37
C ASP A 152 2.78 9.69 9.59
N ILE A 153 1.54 9.97 9.93
CA ILE A 153 0.38 9.44 9.20
C ILE A 153 0.13 10.32 7.99
N LEU A 154 0.09 9.71 6.81
CA LEU A 154 -0.20 10.38 5.55
C LEU A 154 -1.53 9.87 4.99
N ILE A 155 -2.39 10.80 4.58
CA ILE A 155 -3.67 10.50 3.92
C ILE A 155 -3.67 11.16 2.55
N ALA A 156 -3.89 10.37 1.50
CA ALA A 156 -4.10 10.90 0.15
C ALA A 156 -5.50 11.50 0.05
N LEU A 157 -5.58 12.78 -0.33
CA LEU A 157 -6.85 13.51 -0.41
C LEU A 157 -7.50 13.42 -1.78
N TYR A 158 -6.70 13.33 -2.86
CA TYR A 158 -7.15 13.45 -4.24
C TYR A 158 -6.65 12.32 -5.12
N GLY A 159 -7.31 12.16 -6.27
CA GLY A 159 -6.94 11.21 -7.33
C GLY A 159 -7.36 9.78 -7.05
N ALA A 160 -6.80 8.84 -7.80
CA ALA A 160 -7.12 7.41 -7.72
C ALA A 160 -6.82 6.80 -6.33
N ASN A 161 -5.93 7.44 -5.56
CA ASN A 161 -5.55 7.00 -4.21
C ASN A 161 -6.31 7.75 -3.09
N SER A 162 -7.35 8.53 -3.41
CA SER A 162 -8.13 9.27 -2.41
C SER A 162 -8.60 8.32 -1.30
N GLY A 163 -8.31 8.71 -0.05
CA GLY A 163 -8.62 7.91 1.14
C GLY A 163 -7.57 6.85 1.50
N GLU A 164 -6.49 6.69 0.73
CA GLU A 164 -5.38 5.85 1.15
C GLU A 164 -4.68 6.46 2.37
N VAL A 165 -4.34 5.59 3.33
CA VAL A 165 -3.69 5.96 4.58
C VAL A 165 -2.41 5.15 4.72
N ALA A 166 -1.30 5.81 5.07
CA ALA A 166 -0.03 5.15 5.30
C ALA A 166 0.75 5.81 6.45
N LEU A 167 1.67 5.06 7.05
CA LEU A 167 2.75 5.64 7.85
C LEU A 167 3.91 5.94 6.90
N SER A 168 4.39 7.19 6.92
CA SER A 168 5.55 7.57 6.11
C SER A 168 6.74 6.69 6.43
N LYS A 169 7.38 6.13 5.41
CA LYS A 169 8.59 5.31 5.54
C LYS A 169 9.88 6.12 5.45
N ILE A 170 9.78 7.38 5.02
CA ILE A 170 10.90 8.29 4.80
C ILE A 170 10.58 9.69 5.36
N ASP A 171 11.60 10.45 5.64
CA ASP A 171 11.51 11.89 5.81
C ASP A 171 11.42 12.54 4.43
N GLY A 172 10.60 13.60 4.28
CA GLY A 172 10.45 14.28 2.99
C GLY A 172 9.42 15.38 3.04
N ALA A 173 9.33 16.13 1.96
CA ALA A 173 8.32 17.17 1.77
C ALA A 173 7.08 16.59 1.08
N ILE A 174 5.89 17.07 1.42
CA ILE A 174 4.62 16.64 0.84
C ILE A 174 3.96 17.78 0.07
N ASN A 175 3.14 17.41 -0.92
CA ASN A 175 2.31 18.34 -1.67
C ASN A 175 0.93 18.54 -1.02
N GLN A 176 0.09 19.38 -1.66
CA GLN A 176 -1.27 19.70 -1.21
C GLN A 176 -2.26 18.52 -1.31
N ALA A 177 -1.92 17.47 -2.05
CA ALA A 177 -2.75 16.27 -2.19
C ALA A 177 -2.59 15.28 -1.01
N ILE A 178 -1.69 15.59 -0.07
CA ILE A 178 -1.43 14.78 1.11
C ILE A 178 -1.76 15.58 2.35
N LEU A 179 -2.52 14.96 3.26
CA LEU A 179 -2.72 15.43 4.62
C LEU A 179 -1.83 14.63 5.56
N CYS A 180 -0.99 15.33 6.32
CA CYS A 180 -0.22 14.73 7.41
C CYS A 180 -0.99 14.86 8.72
N LEU A 181 -1.03 13.79 9.51
CA LEU A 181 -1.53 13.78 10.88
C LEU A 181 -0.40 13.35 11.82
N ARG A 182 -0.32 14.03 12.96
CA ARG A 182 0.55 13.66 14.09
C ARG A 182 -0.28 13.59 15.35
N HIS A 183 -0.42 12.39 15.88
CA HIS A 183 -1.06 12.18 17.18
C HIS A 183 -0.04 12.34 18.31
N GLU A 184 -0.44 12.94 19.42
CA GLU A 184 0.50 13.22 20.52
C GLU A 184 1.02 11.95 21.22
N THR A 185 0.20 10.91 21.23
CA THR A 185 0.53 9.67 21.95
C THR A 185 1.04 8.58 21.02
N ASN A 186 0.25 8.20 20.00
CA ASN A 186 0.58 7.05 19.16
C ASN A 186 0.01 7.19 17.73
N ASN A 187 0.90 7.46 16.77
CA ASN A 187 0.53 7.55 15.35
C ASN A 187 0.07 6.19 14.81
N VAL A 188 0.67 5.09 15.26
CA VAL A 188 0.38 3.75 14.75
C VAL A 188 -1.03 3.31 15.12
N PHE A 189 -1.49 3.61 16.35
CA PHE A 189 -2.87 3.39 16.77
C PHE A 189 -3.86 4.13 15.85
N VAL A 190 -3.61 5.42 15.62
CA VAL A 190 -4.48 6.25 14.76
C VAL A 190 -4.45 5.77 13.31
N TYR A 191 -3.27 5.37 12.80
CA TYR A 191 -3.13 4.77 11.47
C TYR A 191 -4.02 3.53 11.30
N HIS A 192 -3.95 2.59 12.24
CA HIS A 192 -4.79 1.38 12.18
C HIS A 192 -6.26 1.70 12.29
N TYR A 193 -6.64 2.65 13.17
CA TYR A 193 -8.03 3.05 13.31
C TYR A 193 -8.56 3.69 12.01
N PHE A 194 -7.79 4.60 11.40
CA PHE A 194 -8.17 5.20 10.11
C PHE A 194 -8.26 4.16 9.00
N THR A 195 -7.32 3.23 8.94
CA THR A 195 -7.35 2.12 7.98
C THR A 195 -8.62 1.28 8.14
N HIS A 196 -9.03 1.01 9.38
CA HIS A 196 -10.29 0.32 9.68
C HIS A 196 -11.51 1.12 9.23
N MET A 197 -11.53 2.42 9.50
CA MET A 197 -12.65 3.30 9.20
C MET A 197 -12.67 3.83 7.75
N LYS A 198 -11.65 3.55 6.94
CA LYS A 198 -11.49 4.09 5.58
C LYS A 198 -12.77 4.00 4.75
N ASN A 199 -13.31 2.80 4.60
CA ASN A 199 -14.50 2.58 3.77
C ASN A 199 -15.73 3.31 4.30
N TRP A 200 -15.90 3.36 5.62
CA TRP A 200 -16.97 4.11 6.26
C TRP A 200 -16.81 5.62 6.03
N ILE A 201 -15.62 6.16 6.18
CA ILE A 201 -15.33 7.58 5.92
C ILE A 201 -15.65 7.91 4.45
N ILE A 202 -15.18 7.09 3.52
CA ILE A 202 -15.43 7.27 2.08
C ILE A 202 -16.93 7.23 1.80
N SER A 203 -17.65 6.22 2.28
CA SER A 203 -19.09 6.07 2.03
C SER A 203 -19.93 7.18 2.64
N LYS A 204 -19.53 7.70 3.81
CA LYS A 204 -20.27 8.75 4.51
C LYS A 204 -20.05 10.14 3.95
N TYR A 205 -18.83 10.43 3.50
CA TYR A 205 -18.44 11.80 3.15
C TYR A 205 -18.18 12.00 1.64
N ILE A 206 -18.07 10.93 0.85
CA ILE A 206 -17.90 11.00 -0.61
C ILE A 206 -19.18 10.45 -1.25
N GLN A 207 -20.22 11.28 -1.33
CA GLN A 207 -21.45 10.95 -2.05
C GLN A 207 -21.31 11.28 -3.54
N GLY A 208 -21.68 10.36 -4.42
CA GLY A 208 -21.82 10.60 -5.87
C GLY A 208 -20.57 10.34 -6.74
N GLY A 209 -19.61 9.54 -6.29
CA GLY A 209 -18.58 8.95 -7.19
C GLY A 209 -17.45 9.87 -7.65
N GLN A 210 -17.46 11.17 -7.34
CA GLN A 210 -16.42 12.14 -7.71
C GLN A 210 -15.96 13.06 -6.55
N GLY A 211 -16.26 12.72 -5.32
CA GLY A 211 -15.86 13.50 -4.17
C GLY A 211 -14.41 13.25 -3.75
N ASN A 212 -13.61 14.30 -3.66
CA ASN A 212 -12.31 14.24 -3.01
C ASN A 212 -12.48 14.36 -1.49
N LEU A 213 -11.66 13.64 -0.72
CA LEU A 213 -11.54 13.90 0.70
C LEU A 213 -10.90 15.28 0.91
N SER A 214 -11.41 16.03 1.88
CA SER A 214 -10.81 17.29 2.29
C SER A 214 -10.24 17.20 3.70
N GLY A 215 -9.25 18.03 3.99
CA GLY A 215 -8.71 18.15 5.35
C GLY A 215 -9.79 18.50 6.38
N GLN A 216 -10.83 19.27 5.98
CA GLN A 216 -11.97 19.62 6.85
C GLN A 216 -12.83 18.40 7.18
N ILE A 217 -13.08 17.52 6.20
CA ILE A 217 -13.79 16.25 6.43
C ILE A 217 -13.02 15.42 7.45
N ILE A 218 -11.71 15.19 7.21
CA ILE A 218 -10.86 14.41 8.14
C ILE A 218 -10.83 15.04 9.52
N LYS A 219 -10.74 16.37 9.63
CA LYS A 219 -10.75 17.11 10.88
C LYS A 219 -12.04 16.88 11.70
N SER A 220 -13.17 16.71 11.03
CA SER A 220 -14.48 16.50 11.66
C SER A 220 -14.76 15.03 12.05
N VAL A 221 -13.96 14.08 11.56
CA VAL A 221 -14.11 12.66 11.93
C VAL A 221 -13.89 12.50 13.42
N ASN A 222 -14.85 11.85 14.08
CA ASN A 222 -14.77 11.58 15.51
C ASN A 222 -14.41 10.11 15.73
N LEU A 223 -13.47 9.87 16.62
CA LEU A 223 -13.01 8.55 17.02
C LEU A 223 -13.01 8.43 18.55
N TYR A 224 -13.00 7.19 19.03
CA TYR A 224 -12.86 6.88 20.42
C TYR A 224 -11.38 6.56 20.75
N PHE A 225 -10.86 7.15 21.80
CA PHE A 225 -9.46 7.01 22.19
C PHE A 225 -9.37 6.40 23.60
N PRO A 226 -8.73 5.23 23.77
CA PRO A 226 -8.38 4.70 25.08
C PRO A 226 -7.22 5.49 25.71
N LYS A 227 -6.80 5.10 26.91
CA LYS A 227 -5.57 5.60 27.52
C LYS A 227 -4.34 5.22 26.69
N ALA A 228 -3.23 5.94 26.91
CA ALA A 228 -2.00 5.78 26.13
C ALA A 228 -1.46 4.34 26.10
N GLU A 229 -1.51 3.66 27.24
CA GLU A 229 -1.01 2.30 27.40
C GLU A 229 -1.81 1.30 26.55
N GLU A 230 -3.13 1.48 26.49
CA GLU A 230 -4.00 0.63 25.66
C GLU A 230 -3.84 0.95 24.17
N GLN A 231 -3.66 2.24 23.79
CA GLN A 231 -3.30 2.62 22.42
C GLN A 231 -2.00 1.92 21.99
N GLN A 232 -0.98 1.94 22.83
CA GLN A 232 0.29 1.28 22.54
C GLN A 232 0.12 -0.22 22.37
N LYS A 233 -0.60 -0.89 23.27
CA LYS A 233 -0.84 -2.33 23.19
C LYS A 233 -1.55 -2.74 21.90
N ILE A 234 -2.59 -2.00 21.50
CA ILE A 234 -3.31 -2.25 20.23
C ILE A 234 -2.39 -2.00 19.04
N ALA A 235 -1.62 -0.91 19.07
CA ALA A 235 -0.68 -0.56 18.00
C ALA A 235 0.40 -1.63 17.81
N ASP A 236 1.01 -2.10 18.89
CA ASP A 236 2.05 -3.13 18.86
C ASP A 236 1.49 -4.44 18.30
N PHE A 237 0.35 -4.89 18.83
CA PHE A 237 -0.29 -6.12 18.39
C PHE A 237 -0.65 -6.10 16.89
N LEU A 238 -1.23 -5.02 16.39
CA LEU A 238 -1.55 -4.91 14.97
C LEU A 238 -0.30 -4.75 14.09
N SER A 239 0.77 -4.13 14.61
CA SER A 239 2.06 -4.01 13.92
C SER A 239 2.78 -5.35 13.78
N GLU A 240 2.68 -6.23 14.78
CA GLU A 240 3.20 -7.60 14.68
C GLU A 240 2.52 -8.35 13.53
N ILE A 241 1.19 -8.21 13.40
CA ILE A 241 0.45 -8.83 12.30
C ILE A 241 0.86 -8.22 10.95
N ASP A 242 1.09 -6.90 10.87
CA ASP A 242 1.60 -6.27 9.65
C ASP A 242 2.98 -6.77 9.26
N THR A 243 3.82 -7.04 10.26
CA THR A 243 5.13 -7.66 10.02
C THR A 243 4.99 -9.07 9.46
N MET A 244 4.06 -9.86 9.98
CA MET A 244 3.76 -11.21 9.45
C MET A 244 3.23 -11.14 8.00
N ILE A 245 2.30 -10.22 7.71
CA ILE A 245 1.75 -10.00 6.37
C ILE A 245 2.86 -9.59 5.40
N THR A 246 3.72 -8.65 5.80
CA THR A 246 4.83 -8.19 4.97
C THR A 246 5.83 -9.31 4.69
N GLY A 247 6.21 -10.08 5.69
CA GLY A 247 7.09 -11.25 5.53
C GLY A 247 6.49 -12.29 4.58
N GLN A 248 5.19 -12.55 4.72
CA GLN A 248 4.48 -13.50 3.85
C GLN A 248 4.38 -12.99 2.40
N SER A 249 4.11 -11.70 2.21
CA SER A 249 4.09 -11.07 0.88
C SER A 249 5.46 -11.15 0.20
N ASN A 250 6.54 -10.83 0.92
CA ASN A 250 7.90 -10.94 0.41
C ASN A 250 8.25 -12.37 0.00
N LYS A 251 7.81 -13.38 0.79
CA LYS A 251 8.01 -14.79 0.44
C LYS A 251 7.33 -15.16 -0.89
N VAL A 252 6.09 -14.70 -1.10
CA VAL A 252 5.37 -14.91 -2.36
C VAL A 252 6.12 -14.28 -3.54
N GLU A 253 6.58 -13.05 -3.39
CA GLU A 253 7.33 -12.37 -4.46
C GLU A 253 8.68 -13.06 -4.76
N GLN A 254 9.38 -13.54 -3.73
CA GLN A 254 10.61 -14.33 -3.91
C GLN A 254 10.34 -15.64 -4.67
N LEU A 255 9.26 -16.35 -4.37
CA LEU A 255 8.90 -17.58 -5.10
C LEU A 255 8.55 -17.28 -6.56
N LYS A 256 7.82 -16.20 -6.84
CA LYS A 256 7.53 -15.78 -8.22
C LYS A 256 8.80 -15.42 -8.98
N ALA A 257 9.73 -14.70 -8.34
CA ALA A 257 11.03 -14.36 -8.93
C ALA A 257 11.86 -15.63 -9.18
N HIS A 258 11.86 -16.58 -8.24
CA HIS A 258 12.53 -17.87 -8.40
C HIS A 258 11.94 -18.67 -9.57
N LYS A 259 10.60 -18.79 -9.66
CA LYS A 259 9.94 -19.41 -10.83
C LYS A 259 10.37 -18.77 -12.14
N LYS A 260 10.40 -17.43 -12.20
CA LYS A 260 10.86 -16.72 -13.40
C LYS A 260 12.30 -17.09 -13.76
N GLY A 261 13.21 -17.15 -12.78
CA GLY A 261 14.61 -17.56 -13.00
C GLY A 261 14.72 -19.00 -13.51
N LEU A 262 13.93 -19.93 -12.94
CA LEU A 262 13.89 -21.31 -13.42
C LEU A 262 13.38 -21.40 -14.87
N MET A 263 12.32 -20.68 -15.21
CA MET A 263 11.83 -20.65 -16.58
C MET A 263 12.89 -20.14 -17.56
N GLN A 264 13.68 -19.11 -17.17
CA GLN A 264 14.80 -18.61 -18.00
C GLN A 264 15.92 -19.62 -18.16
N GLY A 265 16.18 -20.46 -17.16
CA GLY A 265 17.23 -21.50 -17.25
C GLY A 265 16.76 -22.80 -17.90
N LEU A 266 15.46 -23.10 -17.83
CA LEU A 266 14.90 -24.35 -18.39
C LEU A 266 14.50 -24.22 -19.87
N PHE A 267 14.24 -23.01 -20.35
CA PHE A 267 13.87 -22.77 -21.74
C PHE A 267 14.91 -21.89 -22.41
N PRO A 268 15.40 -22.28 -23.61
CA PRO A 268 16.39 -21.48 -24.34
C PRO A 268 15.80 -20.13 -24.75
N SER A 269 16.63 -19.10 -24.80
CA SER A 269 16.23 -17.81 -25.34
C SER A 269 16.00 -17.90 -26.86
N PHE A 270 15.06 -17.12 -27.38
CA PHE A 270 14.80 -17.09 -28.83
C PHE A 270 16.00 -16.61 -29.67
N GLU A 271 17.00 -16.00 -29.04
CA GLU A 271 18.25 -15.55 -29.70
C GLU A 271 19.29 -16.68 -29.86
N GLU A 272 19.15 -17.76 -29.06
CA GLU A 272 20.04 -18.92 -29.08
C GLU A 272 19.57 -20.05 -30.01
N VAL A 273 18.38 -19.92 -30.58
CA VAL A 273 17.81 -20.90 -31.51
C VAL A 273 18.12 -20.43 -32.92
N ASP A 274 19.32 -20.80 -33.42
CA ASP A 274 19.61 -20.73 -34.87
C ASP A 274 18.60 -21.59 -35.62
N VAL A 275 17.86 -20.97 -36.51
CA VAL A 275 16.82 -21.58 -37.35
C VAL A 275 17.43 -22.03 -38.68
#